data_e36efa058e1af2cf2d9b31d224ca4cee
#
_entry.id   e36efa058e1af2cf2d9b31d224ca4cee
#
_cell.length_a   1.000
_cell.length_b   1.000
_cell.length_c   1.000
_cell.angle_alpha   90.00
_cell.angle_beta   90.00
_cell.angle_gamma   90.00
#
_symmetry.space_group_name_H-M   'P 1'
#
loop_
_entity.id
_entity.type
_entity.pdbx_description
1 polymer ?
#
loop_
_entity_poly.entity_id
_entity_poly.type
_entity_poly.pdbx_seq_one_letter_code
_entity_poly.pdbx_strand_id
1 'polypeptide(L)'
;AAEFLACPPKTFNKDSVCVFSTRTGTTPEIIEAAKFCQEQGARTLMYVSNDNTPATEYADYKFFSFAEDDVLCEAIYTYQITLVARFLKNAGAFPKYDTFMEEFGNIAPYLIKAKDAQDERCAAMAEDFKDTDYHMVIGSGMLWGEAYDYAMCILEEMQWIKTKSIHAAEFFHGTIELCEEGTSLIMLYGEDDTRKLMDRVDNFTHMLADEKGVHVRVNKFDTAEVELPFSDPEFRKIVSPMVTYTITERLSCHLEHVRNCLLYTSPSPRDRSVS
;
A
#
# COMPACT_ATOMS: atom_id res chain seq x y z
N ALA A 1 10.92 -10.77 4.52
CA ALA A 1 11.42 -12.16 4.56
C ALA A 1 12.91 -12.20 4.92
N ALA A 2 13.77 -11.47 4.19
CA ALA A 2 15.23 -11.51 4.41
C ALA A 2 15.64 -11.09 5.84
N GLU A 3 15.07 -10.01 6.38
CA GLU A 3 15.35 -9.58 7.76
C GLU A 3 14.87 -10.61 8.79
N PHE A 4 13.71 -11.21 8.57
CA PHE A 4 13.21 -12.29 9.43
C PHE A 4 14.17 -13.49 9.46
N LEU A 5 14.72 -13.89 8.32
CA LEU A 5 15.72 -14.95 8.26
C LEU A 5 17.02 -14.61 8.99
N ALA A 6 17.47 -13.36 8.85
CA ALA A 6 18.69 -12.89 9.50
C ALA A 6 18.54 -12.74 11.02
N CYS A 7 17.36 -12.33 11.49
CA CYS A 7 17.09 -12.07 12.89
C CYS A 7 15.62 -12.37 13.25
N PRO A 8 15.26 -13.65 13.42
CA PRO A 8 13.91 -14.02 13.80
C PRO A 8 13.50 -13.38 15.13
N PRO A 9 12.25 -12.88 15.28
CA PRO A 9 11.78 -12.33 16.52
C PRO A 9 11.89 -13.36 17.66
N LYS A 10 12.23 -12.93 18.86
CA LYS A 10 12.32 -13.83 20.05
C LYS A 10 10.99 -14.53 20.40
N THR A 11 9.88 -13.98 19.92
CA THR A 11 8.54 -14.56 20.09
C THR A 11 8.24 -15.64 19.08
N PHE A 12 9.03 -15.76 18.00
CA PHE A 12 8.86 -16.80 16.98
C PHE A 12 9.22 -18.17 17.56
N ASN A 13 8.32 -19.13 17.38
CA ASN A 13 8.49 -20.52 17.85
C ASN A 13 7.54 -21.47 17.08
N LYS A 14 7.57 -22.75 17.43
CA LYS A 14 6.73 -23.80 16.80
C LYS A 14 5.21 -23.57 16.87
N ASP A 15 4.73 -22.73 17.77
CA ASP A 15 3.33 -22.39 17.93
C ASP A 15 2.92 -21.15 17.10
N SER A 16 3.88 -20.55 16.38
CA SER A 16 3.65 -19.42 15.50
C SER A 16 2.90 -19.83 14.23
N VAL A 17 2.08 -18.90 13.73
CA VAL A 17 1.48 -18.99 12.39
C VAL A 17 2.13 -17.92 11.52
N CYS A 18 2.79 -18.35 10.45
CA CYS A 18 3.48 -17.47 9.51
C CYS A 18 2.66 -17.33 8.24
N VAL A 19 2.28 -16.10 7.91
CA VAL A 19 1.48 -15.78 6.73
C VAL A 19 2.39 -15.20 5.65
N PHE A 20 2.35 -15.78 4.48
CA PHE A 20 3.10 -15.32 3.31
C PHE A 20 2.14 -14.88 2.21
N SER A 21 2.51 -13.81 1.51
CA SER A 21 1.84 -13.39 0.29
C SER A 21 2.89 -13.24 -0.81
N THR A 22 2.68 -13.93 -1.92
CA THR A 22 3.57 -13.88 -3.08
C THR A 22 2.78 -14.16 -4.35
N ARG A 23 2.96 -13.37 -5.39
CA ARG A 23 2.25 -13.56 -6.66
C ARG A 23 2.71 -14.84 -7.36
N THR A 24 4.01 -14.93 -7.65
CA THR A 24 4.60 -15.99 -8.46
C THR A 24 5.00 -17.24 -7.67
N GLY A 25 5.21 -17.09 -6.35
CA GLY A 25 5.75 -18.16 -5.52
C GLY A 25 7.23 -18.53 -5.83
N THR A 26 7.95 -17.66 -6.54
CA THR A 26 9.33 -17.88 -6.97
C THR A 26 10.35 -16.97 -6.29
N THR A 27 9.90 -16.02 -5.46
CA THR A 27 10.79 -15.10 -4.74
C THR A 27 11.68 -15.85 -3.76
N PRO A 28 13.03 -15.83 -3.92
CA PRO A 28 13.94 -16.66 -3.14
C PRO A 28 13.80 -16.44 -1.63
N GLU A 29 13.67 -15.20 -1.17
CA GLU A 29 13.55 -14.86 0.24
C GLU A 29 12.24 -15.38 0.86
N ILE A 30 11.17 -15.48 0.07
CA ILE A 30 9.88 -16.05 0.53
C ILE A 30 10.02 -17.58 0.65
N ILE A 31 10.66 -18.23 -0.33
CA ILE A 31 10.88 -19.67 -0.32
C ILE A 31 11.70 -20.05 0.91
N GLU A 32 12.84 -19.40 1.12
CA GLU A 32 13.74 -19.68 2.25
C GLU A 32 13.04 -19.38 3.60
N ALA A 33 12.25 -18.31 3.70
CA ALA A 33 11.54 -18.00 4.93
C ALA A 33 10.43 -19.03 5.23
N ALA A 34 9.68 -19.48 4.22
CA ALA A 34 8.64 -20.49 4.40
C ALA A 34 9.26 -21.83 4.82
N LYS A 35 10.36 -22.25 4.15
CA LYS A 35 11.13 -23.43 4.51
C LYS A 35 11.64 -23.36 5.95
N PHE A 36 12.27 -22.24 6.33
CA PHE A 36 12.75 -22.03 7.69
C PHE A 36 11.62 -22.16 8.72
N CYS A 37 10.47 -21.54 8.48
CA CYS A 37 9.32 -21.64 9.38
C CYS A 37 8.84 -23.08 9.56
N GLN A 38 8.75 -23.83 8.48
CA GLN A 38 8.35 -25.25 8.51
C GLN A 38 9.39 -26.12 9.27
N GLU A 39 10.69 -25.92 9.04
CA GLU A 39 11.76 -26.60 9.75
C GLU A 39 11.75 -26.31 11.27
N GLN A 40 11.32 -25.12 11.68
CA GLN A 40 11.13 -24.76 13.10
C GLN A 40 9.81 -25.29 13.67
N GLY A 41 8.98 -25.96 12.87
CA GLY A 41 7.69 -26.52 13.29
C GLY A 41 6.56 -25.50 13.39
N ALA A 42 6.77 -24.27 12.93
CA ALA A 42 5.73 -23.25 12.83
C ALA A 42 4.78 -23.57 11.66
N ARG A 43 3.52 -23.16 11.77
CA ARG A 43 2.54 -23.34 10.70
C ARG A 43 2.67 -22.25 9.65
N THR A 44 2.60 -22.64 8.38
CA THR A 44 2.72 -21.75 7.24
C THR A 44 1.42 -21.65 6.47
N LEU A 45 0.98 -20.41 6.22
CA LEU A 45 -0.17 -20.08 5.40
C LEU A 45 0.29 -19.20 4.24
N MET A 46 -0.04 -19.56 3.02
CA MET A 46 0.44 -18.85 1.84
C MET A 46 -0.69 -18.45 0.90
N TYR A 47 -0.70 -17.18 0.56
CA TYR A 47 -1.47 -16.63 -0.56
C TYR A 47 -0.56 -16.59 -1.79
N VAL A 48 -0.99 -17.20 -2.87
CA VAL A 48 -0.22 -17.32 -4.12
C VAL A 48 -1.17 -17.36 -5.32
N SER A 49 -0.76 -16.82 -6.46
CA SER A 49 -1.62 -16.83 -7.65
C SER A 49 -1.63 -18.18 -8.38
N ASN A 50 -0.57 -18.97 -8.27
CA ASN A 50 -0.44 -20.25 -8.95
C ASN A 50 -0.09 -21.37 -7.98
N ASP A 51 -0.64 -22.56 -8.21
CA ASP A 51 -0.22 -23.78 -7.52
C ASP A 51 1.09 -24.33 -8.10
N ASN A 52 1.70 -25.27 -7.37
CA ASN A 52 2.91 -25.97 -7.77
C ASN A 52 4.12 -25.05 -8.02
N THR A 53 4.23 -23.98 -7.24
CA THR A 53 5.38 -23.09 -7.22
C THR A 53 6.36 -23.50 -6.13
N PRO A 54 7.65 -23.14 -6.21
CA PRO A 54 8.64 -23.53 -5.20
C PRO A 54 8.26 -23.12 -3.76
N ALA A 55 7.62 -21.95 -3.57
CA ALA A 55 7.20 -21.51 -2.25
C ALA A 55 6.05 -22.37 -1.68
N THR A 56 5.14 -22.87 -2.54
CA THR A 56 3.99 -23.67 -2.09
C THR A 56 4.36 -25.05 -1.55
N GLU A 57 5.57 -25.53 -1.80
CA GLU A 57 6.08 -26.79 -1.23
C GLU A 57 6.20 -26.70 0.32
N TYR A 58 6.40 -25.47 0.84
CA TYR A 58 6.60 -25.21 2.26
C TYR A 58 5.35 -24.60 2.93
N ALA A 59 4.17 -24.72 2.31
CA ALA A 59 2.93 -24.19 2.85
C ALA A 59 2.01 -25.29 3.40
N ASP A 60 1.67 -25.23 4.69
CA ASP A 60 0.65 -26.11 5.30
C ASP A 60 -0.75 -25.77 4.78
N TYR A 61 -1.03 -24.49 4.57
CA TYR A 61 -2.29 -23.98 4.03
C TYR A 61 -2.03 -23.08 2.84
N LYS A 62 -2.70 -23.37 1.72
CA LYS A 62 -2.58 -22.63 0.47
C LYS A 62 -3.90 -21.97 0.13
N PHE A 63 -3.84 -20.70 -0.24
CA PHE A 63 -4.96 -19.94 -0.77
C PHE A 63 -4.58 -19.38 -2.13
N PHE A 64 -5.35 -19.74 -3.14
CA PHE A 64 -5.12 -19.23 -4.48
C PHE A 64 -5.82 -17.90 -4.66
N SER A 65 -5.03 -16.85 -4.89
CA SER A 65 -5.47 -15.48 -5.06
C SER A 65 -5.28 -15.05 -6.51
N PHE A 66 -5.99 -15.73 -7.42
CA PHE A 66 -5.99 -15.30 -8.81
C PHE A 66 -6.80 -14.02 -8.94
N ALA A 67 -6.20 -13.01 -9.56
CA ALA A 67 -6.84 -11.78 -9.99
C ALA A 67 -6.14 -11.26 -11.26
N GLU A 68 -6.88 -10.54 -12.09
CA GLU A 68 -6.30 -9.80 -13.19
C GLU A 68 -5.35 -8.72 -12.67
N ASP A 69 -4.42 -8.26 -13.50
CA ASP A 69 -3.35 -7.34 -13.07
C ASP A 69 -3.90 -6.03 -12.48
N ASP A 70 -4.96 -5.51 -13.06
CA ASP A 70 -5.61 -4.25 -12.68
C ASP A 70 -6.44 -4.29 -11.38
N VAL A 71 -6.63 -5.48 -10.78
CA VAL A 71 -7.35 -5.67 -9.51
C VAL A 71 -6.60 -6.57 -8.53
N LEU A 72 -5.32 -6.85 -8.81
CA LEU A 72 -4.51 -7.77 -8.02
C LEU A 72 -4.33 -7.30 -6.57
N CYS A 73 -4.04 -6.03 -6.37
CA CYS A 73 -3.76 -5.50 -5.04
C CYS A 73 -5.03 -5.42 -4.18
N GLU A 74 -6.16 -5.02 -4.75
CA GLU A 74 -7.45 -5.06 -4.05
C GLU A 74 -7.82 -6.49 -3.65
N ALA A 75 -7.51 -7.49 -4.49
CA ALA A 75 -7.69 -8.89 -4.13
C ALA A 75 -6.80 -9.30 -2.96
N ILE A 76 -5.52 -8.92 -2.96
CA ILE A 76 -4.58 -9.19 -1.86
C ILE A 76 -5.07 -8.55 -0.57
N TYR A 77 -5.47 -7.28 -0.58
CA TYR A 77 -6.06 -6.62 0.59
C TYR A 77 -7.32 -7.33 1.09
N THR A 78 -8.19 -7.76 0.17
CA THR A 78 -9.41 -8.50 0.52
C THR A 78 -9.10 -9.78 1.30
N TYR A 79 -8.11 -10.56 0.85
CA TYR A 79 -7.70 -11.79 1.55
C TYR A 79 -7.08 -11.48 2.91
N GLN A 80 -6.20 -10.50 2.99
CA GLN A 80 -5.54 -10.11 4.25
C GLN A 80 -6.54 -9.60 5.29
N ILE A 81 -7.44 -8.69 4.88
CA ILE A 81 -8.48 -8.13 5.75
C ILE A 81 -9.40 -9.24 6.26
N THR A 82 -9.85 -10.11 5.37
CA THR A 82 -10.73 -11.25 5.71
C THR A 82 -10.06 -12.19 6.71
N LEU A 83 -8.79 -12.53 6.49
CA LEU A 83 -8.03 -13.39 7.38
C LEU A 83 -7.91 -12.78 8.78
N VAL A 84 -7.44 -11.53 8.86
CA VAL A 84 -7.22 -10.83 10.14
C VAL A 84 -8.54 -10.63 10.88
N ALA A 85 -9.60 -10.20 10.18
CA ALA A 85 -10.93 -10.06 10.76
C ALA A 85 -11.44 -11.38 11.35
N ARG A 86 -11.22 -12.50 10.66
CA ARG A 86 -11.60 -13.82 11.15
C ARG A 86 -10.80 -14.27 12.37
N PHE A 87 -9.50 -13.98 12.39
CA PHE A 87 -8.68 -14.24 13.59
C PHE A 87 -9.19 -13.45 14.80
N LEU A 88 -9.46 -12.18 14.61
CA LEU A 88 -9.97 -11.30 15.68
C LEU A 88 -11.36 -11.78 16.18
N LYS A 89 -12.24 -12.20 15.26
CA LYS A 89 -13.53 -12.83 15.66
C LYS A 89 -13.31 -14.04 16.54
N ASN A 90 -12.45 -14.96 16.11
CA ASN A 90 -12.20 -16.21 16.85
C ASN A 90 -11.54 -15.94 18.22
N ALA A 91 -10.77 -14.89 18.35
CA ALA A 91 -10.18 -14.42 19.60
C ALA A 91 -11.16 -13.62 20.48
N GLY A 92 -12.41 -13.40 20.04
CA GLY A 92 -13.40 -12.57 20.75
C GLY A 92 -13.09 -11.07 20.74
N ALA A 93 -12.17 -10.62 19.87
CA ALA A 93 -11.70 -9.23 19.80
C ALA A 93 -12.40 -8.40 18.72
N PHE A 94 -13.32 -8.97 17.94
CA PHE A 94 -14.09 -8.26 16.92
C PHE A 94 -15.59 -8.56 17.00
N PRO A 95 -16.32 -7.94 17.93
CA PRO A 95 -17.76 -8.19 18.14
C PRO A 95 -18.63 -7.86 16.93
N LYS A 96 -18.23 -6.87 16.11
CA LYS A 96 -18.96 -6.41 14.93
C LYS A 96 -18.58 -7.15 13.62
N TYR A 97 -17.91 -8.29 13.74
CA TYR A 97 -17.39 -9.04 12.59
C TYR A 97 -18.45 -9.37 11.53
N ASP A 98 -19.63 -9.86 11.95
CA ASP A 98 -20.63 -10.31 10.98
C ASP A 98 -21.18 -9.13 10.15
N THR A 99 -21.44 -7.98 10.80
CA THR A 99 -21.82 -6.73 10.13
C THR A 99 -20.72 -6.24 9.21
N PHE A 100 -19.47 -6.21 9.70
CA PHE A 100 -18.32 -5.83 8.88
C PHE A 100 -18.19 -6.66 7.62
N MET A 101 -18.28 -7.99 7.72
CA MET A 101 -18.11 -8.89 6.58
C MET A 101 -19.27 -8.79 5.57
N GLU A 102 -20.51 -8.54 6.04
CA GLU A 102 -21.65 -8.29 5.18
C GLU A 102 -21.45 -7.00 4.36
N GLU A 103 -21.07 -5.92 5.00
CA GLU A 103 -20.82 -4.63 4.35
C GLU A 103 -19.58 -4.68 3.46
N PHE A 104 -18.48 -5.30 3.93
CA PHE A 104 -17.25 -5.48 3.18
C PHE A 104 -17.45 -6.30 1.90
N GLY A 105 -18.34 -7.30 1.92
CA GLY A 105 -18.70 -8.08 0.74
C GLY A 105 -19.32 -7.26 -0.39
N ASN A 106 -19.78 -6.05 -0.10
CA ASN A 106 -20.37 -5.13 -1.08
C ASN A 106 -19.42 -4.00 -1.51
N ILE A 107 -18.12 -4.04 -1.17
CA ILE A 107 -17.20 -2.93 -1.37
C ILE A 107 -16.84 -2.67 -2.86
N ALA A 108 -16.79 -3.72 -3.69
CA ALA A 108 -16.26 -3.62 -5.05
C ALA A 108 -16.92 -2.55 -5.94
N PRO A 109 -18.27 -2.39 -5.98
CA PRO A 109 -18.88 -1.32 -6.75
C PRO A 109 -18.46 0.10 -6.30
N TYR A 110 -18.17 0.27 -5.01
CA TYR A 110 -17.71 1.55 -4.45
C TYR A 110 -16.26 1.85 -4.84
N LEU A 111 -15.40 0.84 -4.88
CA LEU A 111 -14.02 1.00 -5.36
C LEU A 111 -13.98 1.37 -6.84
N ILE A 112 -14.81 0.74 -7.68
CA ILE A 112 -14.94 1.08 -9.11
C ILE A 112 -15.38 2.54 -9.25
N LYS A 113 -16.44 2.94 -8.53
CA LYS A 113 -16.91 4.33 -8.53
C LYS A 113 -15.84 5.32 -8.06
N ALA A 114 -15.04 4.96 -7.05
CA ALA A 114 -13.95 5.77 -6.56
C ALA A 114 -12.85 5.93 -7.62
N LYS A 115 -12.47 4.85 -8.31
CA LYS A 115 -11.55 4.86 -9.45
C LYS A 115 -12.02 5.85 -10.52
N ASP A 116 -13.26 5.71 -10.98
CA ASP A 116 -13.85 6.56 -12.03
C ASP A 116 -13.87 8.04 -11.60
N ALA A 117 -14.22 8.32 -10.33
CA ALA A 117 -14.27 9.68 -9.81
C ALA A 117 -12.90 10.39 -9.75
N GLN A 118 -11.80 9.63 -9.68
CA GLN A 118 -10.45 10.19 -9.65
C GLN A 118 -9.82 10.35 -11.05
N ASP A 119 -10.42 9.79 -12.09
CA ASP A 119 -9.78 9.65 -13.39
C ASP A 119 -9.32 10.97 -14.00
N GLU A 120 -10.23 11.93 -14.17
CA GLU A 120 -9.91 13.25 -14.75
C GLU A 120 -8.85 14.02 -13.92
N ARG A 121 -8.97 13.96 -12.59
CA ARG A 121 -8.01 14.60 -11.68
C ARG A 121 -6.63 13.97 -11.81
N CYS A 122 -6.55 12.64 -11.83
CA CYS A 122 -5.30 11.92 -11.96
C CYS A 122 -4.65 12.13 -13.33
N ALA A 123 -5.44 12.26 -14.40
CA ALA A 123 -4.93 12.63 -15.72
C ALA A 123 -4.25 14.02 -15.71
N ALA A 124 -4.90 15.00 -15.11
CA ALA A 124 -4.33 16.35 -14.97
C ALA A 124 -3.07 16.35 -14.07
N MET A 125 -3.06 15.59 -12.97
CA MET A 125 -1.90 15.42 -12.11
C MET A 125 -0.72 14.76 -12.84
N ALA A 126 -0.97 13.75 -13.66
CA ALA A 126 0.06 13.06 -14.42
C ALA A 126 0.75 14.00 -15.42
N GLU A 127 0.00 14.88 -16.08
CA GLU A 127 0.58 15.92 -16.96
C GLU A 127 1.46 16.91 -16.18
N ASP A 128 1.03 17.33 -14.98
CA ASP A 128 1.84 18.20 -14.11
C ASP A 128 3.09 17.50 -13.55
N PHE A 129 3.02 16.19 -13.35
CA PHE A 129 4.08 15.39 -12.74
C PHE A 129 5.09 14.82 -13.74
N LYS A 130 4.76 14.73 -15.03
CA LYS A 130 5.56 14.01 -16.03
C LYS A 130 7.04 14.40 -16.10
N ASP A 131 7.35 15.67 -15.83
CA ASP A 131 8.69 16.22 -15.85
C ASP A 131 9.25 16.51 -14.43
N THR A 132 8.54 16.06 -13.39
CA THR A 132 8.99 16.25 -12.01
C THR A 132 9.95 15.13 -11.62
N ASP A 133 11.16 15.51 -11.21
CA ASP A 133 12.22 14.55 -10.90
C ASP A 133 12.09 13.88 -9.52
N TYR A 134 11.29 14.47 -8.61
CA TYR A 134 11.25 14.03 -7.23
C TYR A 134 9.90 14.31 -6.57
N HIS A 135 9.34 13.29 -5.92
CA HIS A 135 8.11 13.39 -5.16
C HIS A 135 8.30 12.92 -3.72
N MET A 136 7.69 13.60 -2.79
CA MET A 136 7.57 13.17 -1.41
C MET A 136 6.19 12.56 -1.20
N VAL A 137 6.12 11.30 -0.76
CA VAL A 137 4.87 10.61 -0.45
C VAL A 137 4.71 10.53 1.05
N ILE A 138 3.67 11.15 1.59
CA ILE A 138 3.47 11.33 3.02
C ILE A 138 2.24 10.54 3.47
N GLY A 139 2.40 9.74 4.52
CA GLY A 139 1.32 9.00 5.16
C GLY A 139 1.55 8.84 6.65
N SER A 140 0.53 8.37 7.36
CA SER A 140 0.62 8.07 8.79
C SER A 140 -0.35 6.96 9.17
N GLY A 141 -0.12 6.33 10.35
CA GLY A 141 -1.00 5.28 10.87
C GLY A 141 -1.23 4.15 9.88
N MET A 142 -2.49 3.87 9.58
CA MET A 142 -2.88 2.82 8.63
C MET A 142 -2.31 3.05 7.23
N LEU A 143 -2.07 4.29 6.83
CA LEU A 143 -1.55 4.64 5.50
C LEU A 143 -0.03 4.82 5.44
N TRP A 144 0.71 4.55 6.52
CA TRP A 144 2.17 4.57 6.44
C TRP A 144 2.71 3.49 5.50
N GLY A 145 2.17 2.27 5.61
CA GLY A 145 2.54 1.17 4.71
C GLY A 145 2.24 1.50 3.25
N GLU A 146 1.10 2.10 3.00
CA GLU A 146 0.66 2.51 1.66
C GLU A 146 1.54 3.62 1.07
N ALA A 147 1.93 4.62 1.89
CA ALA A 147 2.85 5.67 1.44
C ALA A 147 4.24 5.10 1.08
N TYR A 148 4.71 4.11 1.82
CA TYR A 148 5.95 3.40 1.52
C TYR A 148 5.81 2.57 0.24
N ASP A 149 4.74 1.80 0.11
CA ASP A 149 4.48 0.95 -1.06
C ASP A 149 4.35 1.80 -2.33
N TYR A 150 3.53 2.83 -2.31
CA TYR A 150 3.32 3.72 -3.45
C TYR A 150 4.61 4.40 -3.91
N ALA A 151 5.42 4.89 -2.95
CA ALA A 151 6.70 5.50 -3.25
C ALA A 151 7.68 4.49 -3.88
N MET A 152 7.92 3.37 -3.20
CA MET A 152 9.00 2.44 -3.56
C MET A 152 8.57 1.44 -4.63
N CYS A 153 7.41 0.79 -4.47
CA CYS A 153 7.03 -0.31 -5.35
C CYS A 153 6.36 0.19 -6.64
N ILE A 154 5.63 1.30 -6.57
CA ILE A 154 4.96 1.86 -7.74
C ILE A 154 5.81 2.92 -8.44
N LEU A 155 6.12 4.03 -7.76
CA LEU A 155 6.78 5.15 -8.43
C LEU A 155 8.26 4.85 -8.75
N GLU A 156 9.03 4.26 -7.82
CA GLU A 156 10.45 3.98 -8.07
C GLU A 156 10.65 2.72 -8.90
N GLU A 157 10.04 1.59 -8.51
CA GLU A 157 10.26 0.29 -9.15
C GLU A 157 9.69 0.23 -10.57
N MET A 158 8.43 0.63 -10.73
CA MET A 158 7.72 0.50 -12.00
C MET A 158 7.93 1.71 -12.92
N GLN A 159 7.88 2.92 -12.37
CA GLN A 159 7.86 4.17 -13.16
C GLN A 159 9.18 4.94 -13.16
N TRP A 160 10.17 4.50 -12.36
CA TRP A 160 11.52 5.08 -12.26
C TRP A 160 11.52 6.56 -11.87
N ILE A 161 10.55 6.93 -11.06
CA ILE A 161 10.44 8.27 -10.48
C ILE A 161 11.14 8.25 -9.12
N LYS A 162 12.03 9.20 -8.86
CA LYS A 162 12.68 9.33 -7.55
C LYS A 162 11.66 9.78 -6.52
N THR A 163 11.63 9.09 -5.38
CA THR A 163 10.71 9.43 -4.31
C THR A 163 11.36 9.39 -2.93
N LYS A 164 10.62 9.86 -1.96
CA LYS A 164 10.88 9.65 -0.55
C LYS A 164 9.55 9.41 0.16
N SER A 165 9.36 8.23 0.74
CA SER A 165 8.28 8.00 1.68
C SER A 165 8.58 8.65 3.02
N ILE A 166 7.60 9.34 3.61
CA ILE A 166 7.77 10.12 4.83
C ILE A 166 6.60 9.84 5.76
N HIS A 167 6.90 9.36 6.97
CA HIS A 167 5.89 9.31 8.01
C HIS A 167 5.58 10.74 8.49
N ALA A 168 4.30 11.12 8.55
CA ALA A 168 3.91 12.49 8.89
C ALA A 168 4.45 12.96 10.25
N ALA A 169 4.63 12.05 11.23
CA ALA A 169 5.23 12.38 12.52
C ALA A 169 6.71 12.81 12.39
N GLU A 170 7.44 12.25 11.39
CA GLU A 170 8.87 12.51 11.19
C GLU A 170 9.12 13.71 10.24
N PHE A 171 8.09 14.19 9.57
CA PHE A 171 8.19 15.26 8.58
C PHE A 171 8.94 16.50 9.12
N PHE A 172 8.66 16.87 10.37
CA PHE A 172 9.23 18.05 11.03
C PHE A 172 10.64 17.86 11.60
N HIS A 173 11.22 16.65 11.47
CA HIS A 173 12.56 16.33 11.97
C HIS A 173 13.66 16.41 10.89
N GLY A 174 13.40 17.09 9.78
CA GLY A 174 14.39 17.31 8.71
C GLY A 174 13.78 17.44 7.32
N THR A 175 12.69 16.74 7.01
CA THR A 175 12.06 16.82 5.67
C THR A 175 11.50 18.20 5.37
N ILE A 176 11.08 18.93 6.39
CA ILE A 176 10.63 20.31 6.33
C ILE A 176 11.62 21.22 5.59
N GLU A 177 12.94 21.00 5.76
CA GLU A 177 14.00 21.79 5.13
C GLU A 177 14.14 21.56 3.62
N LEU A 178 13.47 20.53 3.10
CA LEU A 178 13.44 20.21 1.67
C LEU A 178 12.22 20.79 0.95
N CYS A 179 11.35 21.50 1.68
CA CYS A 179 10.16 22.12 1.12
C CYS A 179 10.52 23.49 0.52
N GLU A 180 10.83 23.48 -0.77
CA GLU A 180 11.16 24.66 -1.57
C GLU A 180 10.04 24.96 -2.58
N GLU A 181 10.17 26.06 -3.32
CA GLU A 181 9.23 26.40 -4.39
C GLU A 181 9.06 25.26 -5.40
N GLY A 182 7.83 24.83 -5.62
CA GLY A 182 7.50 23.77 -6.55
C GLY A 182 7.76 22.34 -6.06
N THR A 183 8.22 22.12 -4.82
CA THR A 183 8.38 20.77 -4.24
C THR A 183 7.06 20.02 -4.30
N SER A 184 7.08 18.78 -4.78
CA SER A 184 5.88 17.95 -4.95
C SER A 184 5.63 17.07 -3.74
N LEU A 185 4.48 17.23 -3.11
CA LEU A 185 3.98 16.44 -2.00
C LEU A 185 2.73 15.65 -2.43
N ILE A 186 2.77 14.33 -2.30
CA ILE A 186 1.63 13.43 -2.42
C ILE A 186 1.23 13.03 -1.01
N MET A 187 0.06 13.45 -0.55
CA MET A 187 -0.40 13.26 0.82
C MET A 187 -1.54 12.25 0.87
N LEU A 188 -1.33 11.15 1.58
CA LEU A 188 -2.30 10.07 1.75
C LEU A 188 -3.02 10.21 3.09
N TYR A 189 -4.30 10.56 3.04
CA TYR A 189 -5.15 10.77 4.21
C TYR A 189 -6.00 9.55 4.53
N GLY A 190 -5.75 8.94 5.68
CA GLY A 190 -6.61 7.91 6.27
C GLY A 190 -7.66 8.51 7.22
N GLU A 191 -8.47 7.63 7.80
CA GLU A 191 -9.55 8.00 8.71
C GLU A 191 -9.25 7.61 10.18
N ASP A 192 -8.03 7.13 10.46
CA ASP A 192 -7.62 6.79 11.83
C ASP A 192 -7.17 8.03 12.64
N ASP A 193 -6.88 7.80 13.92
CA ASP A 193 -6.53 8.86 14.88
C ASP A 193 -5.24 9.62 14.54
N THR A 194 -4.43 9.10 13.60
CA THR A 194 -3.20 9.76 13.14
C THR A 194 -3.45 10.83 12.07
N ARG A 195 -4.68 10.95 11.55
CA ARG A 195 -5.07 11.97 10.57
C ARG A 195 -4.61 13.38 10.96
N LYS A 196 -4.67 13.73 12.24
CA LYS A 196 -4.18 15.02 12.77
C LYS A 196 -2.71 15.29 12.49
N LEU A 197 -1.88 14.27 12.24
CA LEU A 197 -0.48 14.45 11.85
C LEU A 197 -0.39 14.91 10.39
N MET A 198 -1.28 14.42 9.55
CA MET A 198 -1.41 14.86 8.16
C MET A 198 -1.92 16.30 8.09
N ASP A 199 -2.94 16.66 8.90
CA ASP A 199 -3.43 18.03 9.02
C ASP A 199 -2.32 19.01 9.44
N ARG A 200 -1.42 18.57 10.32
CA ARG A 200 -0.26 19.37 10.73
C ARG A 200 0.71 19.65 9.57
N VAL A 201 0.95 18.65 8.72
CA VAL A 201 1.80 18.83 7.53
C VAL A 201 1.13 19.78 6.55
N ASP A 202 -0.15 19.63 6.32
CA ASP A 202 -0.93 20.50 5.44
C ASP A 202 -0.94 21.96 5.91
N ASN A 203 -1.22 22.19 7.19
CA ASN A 203 -1.15 23.51 7.79
C ASN A 203 0.23 24.17 7.63
N PHE A 204 1.31 23.38 7.70
CA PHE A 204 2.65 23.85 7.44
C PHE A 204 2.83 24.32 5.99
N THR A 205 2.29 23.62 5.01
CA THR A 205 2.37 24.04 3.60
C THR A 205 1.65 25.36 3.35
N HIS A 206 0.49 25.58 4.00
CA HIS A 206 -0.22 26.84 3.95
C HIS A 206 0.57 27.97 4.62
N MET A 207 1.17 27.72 5.79
CA MET A 207 2.03 28.69 6.47
C MET A 207 3.24 29.09 5.60
N LEU A 208 3.86 28.15 4.90
CA LEU A 208 4.96 28.44 3.97
C LEU A 208 4.53 29.40 2.87
N ALA A 209 3.36 29.18 2.28
CA ALA A 209 2.81 30.06 1.24
C ALA A 209 2.51 31.46 1.80
N ASP A 210 1.81 31.53 2.94
CA ASP A 210 1.32 32.80 3.51
C ASP A 210 2.45 33.65 4.11
N GLU A 211 3.40 33.05 4.83
CA GLU A 211 4.44 33.78 5.56
C GLU A 211 5.76 33.90 4.82
N LYS A 212 6.08 32.95 3.94
CA LYS A 212 7.37 32.90 3.24
C LYS A 212 7.26 33.09 1.73
N GLY A 213 6.03 33.04 1.18
CA GLY A 213 5.80 33.09 -0.27
C GLY A 213 6.38 31.87 -1.01
N VAL A 214 6.53 30.73 -0.33
CA VAL A 214 7.02 29.46 -0.90
C VAL A 214 5.84 28.55 -1.15
N HIS A 215 5.59 28.21 -2.41
CA HIS A 215 4.47 27.39 -2.83
C HIS A 215 4.93 25.98 -3.17
N VAL A 216 4.61 25.03 -2.30
CA VAL A 216 4.75 23.59 -2.57
C VAL A 216 3.51 23.07 -3.29
N ARG A 217 3.69 22.10 -4.18
CA ARG A 217 2.58 21.44 -4.89
C ARG A 217 2.02 20.31 -4.04
N VAL A 218 0.87 20.52 -3.42
CA VAL A 218 0.21 19.55 -2.54
C VAL A 218 -0.89 18.81 -3.30
N ASN A 219 -0.77 17.49 -3.38
CA ASN A 219 -1.78 16.61 -3.96
C ASN A 219 -2.26 15.62 -2.92
N LYS A 220 -3.54 15.70 -2.56
CA LYS A 220 -4.16 14.90 -1.49
C LYS A 220 -4.97 13.77 -2.08
N PHE A 221 -4.78 12.58 -1.55
CA PHE A 221 -5.70 11.45 -1.70
C PHE A 221 -6.32 11.17 -0.34
N ASP A 222 -7.62 11.39 -0.21
CA ASP A 222 -8.33 11.34 1.06
C ASP A 222 -9.43 10.28 1.01
N THR A 223 -9.29 9.24 1.84
CA THR A 223 -10.29 8.16 1.89
C THR A 223 -11.64 8.63 2.44
N ALA A 224 -11.69 9.73 3.20
CA ALA A 224 -12.93 10.30 3.71
C ALA A 224 -13.83 10.88 2.60
N GLU A 225 -13.25 11.23 1.44
CA GLU A 225 -13.98 11.72 0.27
C GLU A 225 -14.63 10.59 -0.55
N VAL A 226 -14.26 9.33 -0.26
CA VAL A 226 -14.76 8.15 -0.97
C VAL A 226 -16.02 7.61 -0.31
N GLU A 227 -17.09 7.44 -1.09
CA GLU A 227 -18.28 6.74 -0.63
C GLU A 227 -17.98 5.24 -0.44
N LEU A 228 -18.35 4.69 0.72
CA LEU A 228 -18.13 3.28 1.07
C LEU A 228 -19.39 2.68 1.71
N PRO A 229 -19.61 1.36 1.65
CA PRO A 229 -20.84 0.70 2.11
C PRO A 229 -20.93 0.54 3.64
N PHE A 230 -20.11 1.23 4.41
CA PHE A 230 -19.99 0.99 5.85
C PHE A 230 -20.87 1.88 6.70
N SER A 231 -21.65 1.26 7.60
CA SER A 231 -22.45 1.92 8.60
C SER A 231 -21.66 2.41 9.82
N ASP A 232 -20.50 1.77 10.08
CA ASP A 232 -19.63 2.10 11.20
C ASP A 232 -18.33 2.77 10.70
N PRO A 233 -18.00 3.98 11.20
CA PRO A 233 -16.74 4.66 10.84
C PRO A 233 -15.48 3.85 11.12
N GLU A 234 -15.51 2.96 12.13
CA GLU A 234 -14.36 2.10 12.44
C GLU A 234 -14.04 1.11 11.31
N PHE A 235 -15.04 0.69 10.53
CA PHE A 235 -14.86 -0.20 9.39
C PHE A 235 -14.09 0.49 8.26
N ARG A 236 -14.31 1.79 8.07
CA ARG A 236 -13.62 2.60 7.06
C ARG A 236 -12.12 2.67 7.33
N LYS A 237 -11.72 2.78 8.62
CA LYS A 237 -10.31 2.76 9.03
C LYS A 237 -9.60 1.48 8.55
N ILE A 238 -10.26 0.33 8.70
CA ILE A 238 -9.70 -0.99 8.34
C ILE A 238 -9.40 -1.08 6.85
N VAL A 239 -10.24 -0.50 6.01
CA VAL A 239 -10.13 -0.59 4.54
C VAL A 239 -9.39 0.58 3.91
N SER A 240 -9.02 1.60 4.69
CA SER A 240 -8.32 2.79 4.18
C SER A 240 -7.10 2.48 3.28
N PRO A 241 -6.22 1.52 3.59
CA PRO A 241 -5.11 1.17 2.70
C PRO A 241 -5.57 0.70 1.32
N MET A 242 -6.56 -0.20 1.26
CA MET A 242 -7.11 -0.69 -0.01
C MET A 242 -7.76 0.43 -0.82
N VAL A 243 -8.53 1.30 -0.17
CA VAL A 243 -9.18 2.46 -0.82
C VAL A 243 -8.12 3.41 -1.37
N THR A 244 -7.07 3.69 -0.59
CA THR A 244 -5.96 4.57 -1.02
C THR A 244 -5.26 3.97 -2.23
N TYR A 245 -4.90 2.69 -2.21
CA TYR A 245 -4.32 2.01 -3.36
C TYR A 245 -5.19 2.21 -4.61
N THR A 246 -6.49 1.89 -4.51
CA THR A 246 -7.45 2.00 -5.62
C THR A 246 -7.49 3.40 -6.24
N ILE A 247 -7.48 4.47 -5.43
CA ILE A 247 -7.55 5.84 -5.95
C ILE A 247 -6.20 6.37 -6.44
N THR A 248 -5.06 5.93 -5.89
CA THR A 248 -3.73 6.33 -6.35
C THR A 248 -3.28 5.59 -7.59
N GLU A 249 -3.78 4.37 -7.82
CA GLU A 249 -3.50 3.61 -9.04
C GLU A 249 -3.90 4.39 -10.31
N ARG A 250 -4.97 5.19 -10.26
CA ARG A 250 -5.37 6.03 -11.41
C ARG A 250 -4.28 7.00 -11.83
N LEU A 251 -3.58 7.61 -10.84
CA LEU A 251 -2.43 8.47 -11.14
C LEU A 251 -1.31 7.67 -11.81
N SER A 252 -1.06 6.47 -11.34
CA SER A 252 0.00 5.60 -11.89
C SER A 252 -0.31 5.17 -13.33
N CYS A 253 -1.57 4.84 -13.65
CA CYS A 253 -2.00 4.53 -15.01
C CYS A 253 -1.78 5.73 -15.97
N HIS A 254 -2.12 6.93 -15.54
CA HIS A 254 -1.91 8.13 -16.36
C HIS A 254 -0.43 8.50 -16.48
N LEU A 255 0.38 8.32 -15.41
CA LEU A 255 1.83 8.52 -15.47
C LEU A 255 2.50 7.54 -16.44
N GLU A 256 2.07 6.27 -16.46
CA GLU A 256 2.52 5.29 -17.44
C GLU A 256 2.33 5.82 -18.87
N HIS A 257 1.16 6.33 -19.15
CA HIS A 257 0.82 6.85 -20.47
C HIS A 257 1.65 8.10 -20.85
N VAL A 258 1.69 9.12 -20.02
CA VAL A 258 2.37 10.40 -20.34
C VAL A 258 3.89 10.31 -20.30
N ARG A 259 4.45 9.40 -19.49
CA ARG A 259 5.89 9.18 -19.40
C ARG A 259 6.39 8.08 -20.33
N ASN A 260 5.50 7.34 -20.97
CA ASN A 260 5.82 6.14 -21.76
C ASN A 260 6.70 5.15 -20.96
N CYS A 261 6.35 4.95 -19.68
CA CYS A 261 6.96 3.98 -18.77
C CYS A 261 6.06 2.76 -18.63
N LEU A 262 6.43 1.78 -17.79
CA LEU A 262 5.67 0.55 -17.61
C LEU A 262 5.07 0.49 -16.22
N LEU A 263 3.82 0.02 -16.11
CA LEU A 263 3.16 -0.19 -14.84
C LEU A 263 3.35 -1.62 -14.31
N TYR A 264 3.46 -2.63 -15.17
CA TYR A 264 3.43 -4.04 -14.75
C TYR A 264 4.55 -4.93 -15.29
N THR A 265 5.31 -4.51 -16.29
CA THR A 265 6.34 -5.36 -16.92
C THR A 265 7.55 -4.54 -17.33
N SER A 266 8.47 -4.33 -16.42
CA SER A 266 9.78 -3.82 -16.79
C SER A 266 10.83 -4.88 -16.57
N PRO A 267 11.74 -5.09 -17.51
CA PRO A 267 13.01 -5.72 -17.16
C PRO A 267 13.67 -4.83 -16.10
N SER A 268 13.77 -5.36 -14.90
CA SER A 268 14.46 -4.72 -13.78
C SER A 268 15.85 -4.27 -14.24
N PRO A 269 16.43 -3.19 -13.67
CA PRO A 269 17.85 -2.90 -13.85
C PRO A 269 18.75 -4.12 -13.56
N ARG A 270 18.31 -5.05 -12.73
CA ARG A 270 18.93 -6.35 -12.48
C ARG A 270 18.96 -7.23 -13.74
N ASP A 271 17.88 -7.18 -14.53
CA ASP A 271 17.78 -7.99 -15.77
C ASP A 271 18.61 -7.37 -16.90
N ARG A 272 18.90 -6.07 -16.85
CA ARG A 272 19.82 -5.40 -17.80
C ARG A 272 21.28 -5.68 -17.54
N SER A 273 21.66 -6.11 -16.35
CA SER A 273 23.05 -6.43 -15.99
C SER A 273 23.47 -7.85 -16.38
N VAL A 274 22.58 -8.65 -16.94
CA VAL A 274 22.81 -10.06 -17.33
C VAL A 274 22.77 -10.25 -18.84
N SER A 275 22.64 -9.19 -19.64
CA SER A 275 22.70 -9.22 -21.11
C SER A 275 24.05 -8.76 -21.66
#